data_c3e57c80eae9f9d4daa50259d787c692
#
_entry.id   c3e57c80eae9f9d4daa50259d787c692
#
_cell.length_a   1.000
_cell.length_b   1.000
_cell.length_c   1.000
_cell.angle_alpha   90.00
_cell.angle_beta   90.00
_cell.angle_gamma   90.00
#
_symmetry.space_group_name_H-M   'P 1'
#
loop_
_entity.id
_entity.type
_entity.pdbx_description
1 polymer ?
#
loop_
_entity_poly.entity_id
_entity_poly.type
_entity_poly.pdbx_seq_one_letter_code
_entity_poly.pdbx_strand_id
1 'polypeptide(L)'
;MTFVVTLADAADAAAVGGKAASLGELARAGVAVPPGFAVTTEAFTAAMTALDADGALRAGIEALSADVAEIARVAARFRALVADAPLPAEVAAAIESGYAALTDDPDVAVRSSATVEDSAEASFAGLQDTYLGVSGAASVLGYVRRCWASLYNDESVAYRRRLGLPEDEVAMAVVVQRMVAPRAAGVMFTRSPVTGDRSVVAIEGTWGLGSALVSGDVTPDSWVISKITGEITGRRVSPKVKIHRYLPNESVASPAARVTVADTPADLRETPCLTDDEIRALAAVARKVEAHYGAPQDIEWAVLDGEQAPDERVVLLQSRPETVWASRDTSPAGAPKPRPADHVLSLFGKPL
;
A
#
# COMPACT_ATOMS: atom_id res chain seq x y z
N MET A 1 20.96 -17.52 1.97
CA MET A 1 19.83 -16.71 2.45
C MET A 1 19.93 -15.34 1.81
N THR A 2 18.84 -14.85 1.22
CA THR A 2 18.80 -13.55 0.57
C THR A 2 17.98 -12.59 1.43
N PHE A 3 18.64 -11.70 2.18
CA PHE A 3 17.96 -10.81 3.13
C PHE A 3 17.39 -9.54 2.51
N VAL A 4 17.91 -9.13 1.34
CA VAL A 4 17.49 -7.92 0.63
C VAL A 4 17.41 -8.21 -0.86
N VAL A 5 16.35 -7.71 -1.52
CA VAL A 5 16.12 -7.81 -2.96
C VAL A 5 15.75 -6.43 -3.49
N THR A 6 16.30 -5.99 -4.63
CA THR A 6 15.87 -4.71 -5.25
C THR A 6 14.40 -4.78 -5.64
N LEU A 7 13.68 -3.66 -5.66
CA LEU A 7 12.27 -3.68 -6.11
C LEU A 7 12.13 -4.17 -7.55
N ALA A 8 13.11 -3.88 -8.41
CA ALA A 8 13.07 -4.35 -9.80
C ALA A 8 13.11 -5.89 -9.90
N ASP A 9 13.82 -6.56 -8.97
CA ASP A 9 13.97 -8.02 -8.92
C ASP A 9 12.94 -8.70 -8.00
N ALA A 10 12.13 -7.92 -7.27
CA ALA A 10 11.11 -8.44 -6.36
C ALA A 10 9.97 -9.13 -7.15
N ALA A 11 9.96 -10.45 -7.16
CA ALA A 11 9.00 -11.24 -7.94
C ALA A 11 8.20 -12.24 -7.07
N ASP A 12 8.84 -12.82 -6.06
CA ASP A 12 8.23 -13.83 -5.20
C ASP A 12 7.53 -13.19 -4.00
N ALA A 13 6.20 -13.11 -4.04
CA ALA A 13 5.41 -12.53 -2.96
C ALA A 13 5.58 -13.26 -1.61
N ALA A 14 5.94 -14.55 -1.61
CA ALA A 14 6.23 -15.26 -0.37
C ALA A 14 7.52 -14.78 0.29
N ALA A 15 8.50 -14.34 -0.52
CA ALA A 15 9.78 -13.84 -0.03
C ALA A 15 9.76 -12.34 0.28
N VAL A 16 9.05 -11.52 -0.51
CA VAL A 16 9.12 -10.07 -0.42
C VAL A 16 7.80 -9.40 -0.01
N GLY A 17 6.74 -10.18 0.20
CA GLY A 17 5.38 -9.69 0.47
C GLY A 17 4.68 -9.12 -0.77
N GLY A 18 3.35 -8.97 -0.70
CA GLY A 18 2.51 -8.55 -1.81
C GLY A 18 2.88 -7.15 -2.35
N LYS A 19 3.14 -6.18 -1.47
CA LYS A 19 3.49 -4.81 -1.89
C LYS A 19 4.78 -4.75 -2.71
N ALA A 20 5.86 -5.41 -2.25
CA ALA A 20 7.13 -5.39 -2.97
C ALA A 20 7.03 -6.13 -4.30
N ALA A 21 6.37 -7.30 -4.31
CA ALA A 21 6.16 -8.08 -5.54
C ALA A 21 5.38 -7.28 -6.59
N SER A 22 4.30 -6.61 -6.19
CA SER A 22 3.50 -5.74 -7.07
C SER A 22 4.33 -4.56 -7.62
N LEU A 23 5.10 -3.87 -6.78
CA LEU A 23 5.97 -2.77 -7.24
C LEU A 23 7.03 -3.26 -8.22
N GLY A 24 7.65 -4.42 -7.97
CA GLY A 24 8.61 -5.04 -8.88
C GLY A 24 7.98 -5.43 -10.21
N GLU A 25 6.78 -5.97 -10.19
CA GLU A 25 6.03 -6.32 -11.40
C GLU A 25 5.68 -5.09 -12.23
N LEU A 26 5.22 -4.01 -11.61
CA LEU A 26 4.95 -2.73 -12.26
C LEU A 26 6.22 -2.14 -12.91
N ALA A 27 7.35 -2.17 -12.20
CA ALA A 27 8.63 -1.68 -12.73
C ALA A 27 9.05 -2.48 -13.97
N ARG A 28 8.94 -3.82 -13.95
CA ARG A 28 9.21 -4.68 -15.12
C ARG A 28 8.23 -4.45 -16.28
N ALA A 29 6.99 -4.06 -15.98
CA ALA A 29 6.00 -3.66 -16.98
C ALA A 29 6.26 -2.25 -17.57
N GLY A 30 7.35 -1.58 -17.17
CA GLY A 30 7.71 -0.24 -17.64
C GLY A 30 6.77 0.85 -17.12
N VAL A 31 6.27 0.68 -15.89
CA VAL A 31 5.55 1.72 -15.15
C VAL A 31 6.54 2.39 -14.20
N ALA A 32 6.51 3.72 -14.12
CA ALA A 32 7.39 4.47 -13.24
C ALA A 32 7.07 4.18 -11.77
N VAL A 33 8.04 3.60 -11.06
CA VAL A 33 7.99 3.28 -9.64
C VAL A 33 9.26 3.86 -8.99
N PRO A 34 9.16 4.58 -7.85
CA PRO A 34 10.35 5.05 -7.17
C PRO A 34 11.27 3.89 -6.78
N PRO A 35 12.61 4.03 -6.93
CA PRO A 35 13.54 2.96 -6.62
C PRO A 35 13.52 2.58 -5.15
N GLY A 36 13.90 1.35 -4.84
CA GLY A 36 13.90 0.83 -3.49
C GLY A 36 14.33 -0.63 -3.45
N PHE A 37 14.19 -1.22 -2.27
CA PHE A 37 14.45 -2.63 -2.02
C PHE A 37 13.43 -3.21 -1.04
N ALA A 38 13.31 -4.52 -1.03
CA ALA A 38 12.56 -5.29 -0.06
C ALA A 38 13.53 -5.97 0.92
N VAL A 39 13.28 -5.84 2.21
CA VAL A 39 13.83 -6.71 3.25
C VAL A 39 12.94 -7.94 3.31
N THR A 40 13.51 -9.10 3.09
CA THR A 40 12.76 -10.35 2.85
C THR A 40 12.17 -10.97 4.11
N THR A 41 11.27 -11.93 3.93
CA THR A 41 10.76 -12.78 5.01
C THR A 41 11.87 -13.65 5.63
N GLU A 42 12.91 -14.01 4.88
CA GLU A 42 14.09 -14.70 5.44
C GLU A 42 14.84 -13.82 6.46
N ALA A 43 14.95 -12.51 6.20
CA ALA A 43 15.54 -11.57 7.15
C ALA A 43 14.71 -11.46 8.44
N PHE A 44 13.37 -11.41 8.30
CA PHE A 44 12.46 -11.46 9.44
C PHE A 44 12.65 -12.74 10.25
N THR A 45 12.63 -13.90 9.58
CA THR A 45 12.79 -15.20 10.23
C THR A 45 14.14 -15.31 10.97
N ALA A 46 15.23 -14.83 10.35
CA ALA A 46 16.56 -14.81 10.99
C ALA A 46 16.56 -13.93 12.25
N ALA A 47 15.94 -12.74 12.20
CA ALA A 47 15.83 -11.84 13.34
C ALA A 47 14.96 -12.44 14.46
N MET A 48 13.82 -13.06 14.12
CA MET A 48 12.95 -13.70 15.10
C MET A 48 13.57 -14.94 15.73
N THR A 49 14.33 -15.73 14.97
CA THR A 49 15.07 -16.88 15.49
C THR A 49 16.16 -16.44 16.48
N ALA A 50 16.83 -15.31 16.22
CA ALA A 50 17.82 -14.77 17.15
C ALA A 50 17.18 -14.21 18.44
N LEU A 51 15.99 -13.59 18.32
CA LEU A 51 15.26 -13.01 19.46
C LEU A 51 14.58 -14.07 20.33
N ASP A 52 14.00 -15.10 19.72
CA ASP A 52 13.14 -16.12 20.34
C ASP A 52 13.65 -17.53 19.96
N ALA A 53 14.91 -17.80 20.33
CA ALA A 53 15.62 -19.02 19.93
C ALA A 53 14.98 -20.31 20.49
N ASP A 54 14.34 -20.23 21.64
CA ASP A 54 13.61 -21.35 22.28
C ASP A 54 12.11 -21.39 21.91
N GLY A 55 11.62 -20.40 21.13
CA GLY A 55 10.23 -20.29 20.72
C GLY A 55 9.25 -19.92 21.84
N ALA A 56 9.75 -19.60 23.05
CA ALA A 56 8.91 -19.36 24.21
C ALA A 56 8.01 -18.13 24.08
N LEU A 57 8.48 -17.08 23.38
CA LEU A 57 7.70 -15.86 23.19
C LEU A 57 6.52 -16.12 22.24
N ARG A 58 6.75 -16.78 21.11
CA ARG A 58 5.68 -17.15 20.14
C ARG A 58 4.69 -18.12 20.74
N ALA A 59 5.17 -19.17 21.42
CA ALA A 59 4.30 -20.09 22.17
C ALA A 59 3.45 -19.37 23.23
N GLY A 60 4.01 -18.32 23.87
CA GLY A 60 3.29 -17.49 24.82
C GLY A 60 2.12 -16.71 24.19
N ILE A 61 2.26 -16.25 22.94
CA ILE A 61 1.16 -15.62 22.19
C ILE A 61 0.09 -16.67 21.81
N GLU A 62 0.52 -17.83 21.33
CA GLU A 62 -0.40 -18.93 20.96
C GLU A 62 -1.22 -19.45 22.14
N ALA A 63 -0.65 -19.42 23.34
CA ALA A 63 -1.33 -19.86 24.55
C ALA A 63 -2.33 -18.84 25.14
N LEU A 64 -2.39 -17.60 24.59
CA LEU A 64 -3.27 -16.57 25.11
C LEU A 64 -4.75 -16.98 25.00
N SER A 65 -5.52 -16.69 26.07
CA SER A 65 -6.97 -16.75 26.06
C SER A 65 -7.57 -15.72 25.09
N ALA A 66 -8.89 -15.72 24.95
CA ALA A 66 -9.60 -14.68 24.19
C ALA A 66 -9.78 -13.37 24.99
N ASP A 67 -9.14 -13.23 26.14
CA ASP A 67 -9.21 -12.01 26.95
C ASP A 67 -8.43 -10.88 26.27
N VAL A 68 -9.15 -9.85 25.86
CA VAL A 68 -8.61 -8.70 25.13
C VAL A 68 -7.53 -7.96 25.95
N ALA A 69 -7.71 -7.85 27.28
CA ALA A 69 -6.74 -7.16 28.12
C ALA A 69 -5.43 -7.97 28.27
N GLU A 70 -5.53 -9.29 28.32
CA GLU A 70 -4.37 -10.18 28.33
C GLU A 70 -3.62 -10.12 27.01
N ILE A 71 -4.35 -10.21 25.87
CA ILE A 71 -3.78 -10.08 24.52
C ILE A 71 -3.02 -8.75 24.41
N ALA A 72 -3.67 -7.62 24.73
CA ALA A 72 -3.04 -6.30 24.62
C ALA A 72 -1.75 -6.20 25.45
N ARG A 73 -1.75 -6.71 26.68
CA ARG A 73 -0.57 -6.67 27.55
C ARG A 73 0.60 -7.50 27.03
N VAL A 74 0.34 -8.72 26.54
CA VAL A 74 1.39 -9.62 26.04
C VAL A 74 1.89 -9.13 24.67
N ALA A 75 0.98 -8.74 23.79
CA ALA A 75 1.29 -8.17 22.49
C ALA A 75 2.18 -6.91 22.62
N ALA A 76 1.84 -5.98 23.52
CA ALA A 76 2.63 -4.78 23.75
C ALA A 76 4.06 -5.12 24.24
N ARG A 77 4.21 -6.10 25.13
CA ARG A 77 5.54 -6.56 25.58
C ARG A 77 6.34 -7.16 24.44
N PHE A 78 5.72 -8.03 23.62
CA PHE A 78 6.40 -8.68 22.51
C PHE A 78 6.78 -7.66 21.43
N ARG A 79 5.89 -6.74 21.12
CA ARG A 79 6.13 -5.61 20.21
C ARG A 79 7.34 -4.78 20.63
N ALA A 80 7.46 -4.44 21.92
CA ALA A 80 8.61 -3.72 22.45
C ALA A 80 9.91 -4.52 22.28
N LEU A 81 9.90 -5.83 22.57
CA LEU A 81 11.05 -6.69 22.39
C LEU A 81 11.51 -6.73 20.92
N VAL A 82 10.60 -6.88 19.95
CA VAL A 82 10.94 -6.89 18.52
C VAL A 82 11.48 -5.53 18.07
N ALA A 83 10.89 -4.41 18.53
CA ALA A 83 11.33 -3.07 18.17
C ALA A 83 12.75 -2.74 18.67
N ASP A 84 13.14 -3.26 19.85
CA ASP A 84 14.39 -2.90 20.53
C ASP A 84 15.51 -3.94 20.32
N ALA A 85 15.18 -5.16 19.89
CA ALA A 85 16.18 -6.23 19.71
C ALA A 85 17.26 -5.85 18.69
N PRO A 86 18.53 -6.17 18.94
CA PRO A 86 19.57 -6.03 17.94
C PRO A 86 19.31 -7.00 16.77
N LEU A 87 19.52 -6.53 15.55
CA LEU A 87 19.46 -7.39 14.36
C LEU A 87 20.70 -8.30 14.30
N PRO A 88 20.59 -9.52 13.75
CA PRO A 88 21.76 -10.31 13.35
C PRO A 88 22.68 -9.47 12.44
N ALA A 89 23.98 -9.57 12.64
CA ALA A 89 24.96 -8.72 11.93
C ALA A 89 24.84 -8.81 10.41
N GLU A 90 24.57 -10.00 9.88
CA GLU A 90 24.39 -10.25 8.45
C GLU A 90 23.11 -9.61 7.89
N VAL A 91 22.02 -9.59 8.66
CA VAL A 91 20.75 -8.91 8.29
C VAL A 91 20.96 -7.40 8.30
N ALA A 92 21.60 -6.86 9.35
CA ALA A 92 21.90 -5.44 9.43
C ALA A 92 22.78 -4.98 8.27
N ALA A 93 23.88 -5.69 7.98
CA ALA A 93 24.77 -5.37 6.86
C ALA A 93 24.08 -5.42 5.50
N ALA A 94 23.16 -6.38 5.29
CA ALA A 94 22.40 -6.46 4.04
C ALA A 94 21.46 -5.25 3.85
N ILE A 95 20.77 -4.82 4.92
CA ILE A 95 19.88 -3.64 4.88
C ILE A 95 20.70 -2.36 4.65
N GLU A 96 21.83 -2.19 5.35
CA GLU A 96 22.74 -1.06 5.17
C GLU A 96 23.27 -0.98 3.74
N SER A 97 23.67 -2.13 3.17
CA SER A 97 24.12 -2.22 1.77
C SER A 97 22.99 -1.87 0.79
N GLY A 98 21.77 -2.38 1.02
CA GLY A 98 20.59 -2.03 0.21
C GLY A 98 20.27 -0.54 0.25
N TYR A 99 20.37 0.10 1.42
CA TYR A 99 20.15 1.54 1.56
C TYR A 99 21.27 2.35 0.89
N ALA A 100 22.52 1.97 1.06
CA ALA A 100 23.66 2.63 0.41
C ALA A 100 23.58 2.57 -1.12
N ALA A 101 22.99 1.50 -1.68
CA ALA A 101 22.78 1.36 -3.12
C ALA A 101 21.74 2.34 -3.70
N LEU A 102 20.93 2.98 -2.86
CA LEU A 102 19.98 4.03 -3.30
C LEU A 102 20.65 5.37 -3.61
N THR A 103 21.95 5.51 -3.31
CA THR A 103 22.77 6.72 -3.52
C THR A 103 22.24 7.97 -2.80
N ASP A 104 23.11 8.94 -2.55
CA ASP A 104 22.79 10.27 -2.02
C ASP A 104 22.09 10.31 -0.64
N ASP A 105 22.18 9.23 0.17
CA ASP A 105 21.56 9.14 1.50
C ASP A 105 20.09 9.63 1.50
N PRO A 106 19.21 9.07 0.63
CA PRO A 106 17.89 9.63 0.40
C PRO A 106 16.95 9.38 1.58
N ASP A 107 15.98 10.27 1.72
CA ASP A 107 14.82 9.94 2.54
C ASP A 107 14.02 8.79 1.89
N VAL A 108 13.57 7.86 2.71
CA VAL A 108 12.79 6.68 2.27
C VAL A 108 11.48 6.54 3.03
N ALA A 109 10.53 5.89 2.41
CA ALA A 109 9.36 5.31 3.05
C ALA A 109 9.70 3.87 3.47
N VAL A 110 9.47 3.51 4.73
CA VAL A 110 9.61 2.15 5.26
C VAL A 110 8.21 1.62 5.53
N ARG A 111 7.82 0.57 4.77
CA ARG A 111 6.43 0.09 4.71
C ARG A 111 6.39 -1.41 4.94
N SER A 112 5.50 -1.87 5.80
CA SER A 112 5.23 -3.31 5.95
C SER A 112 4.70 -3.91 4.66
N SER A 113 5.11 -5.15 4.37
CA SER A 113 4.69 -5.94 3.21
C SER A 113 4.47 -7.39 3.67
N ALA A 114 3.30 -7.65 4.26
CA ALA A 114 3.00 -8.97 4.78
C ALA A 114 2.68 -9.97 3.66
N THR A 115 2.99 -11.23 3.91
CA THR A 115 2.71 -12.33 2.97
C THR A 115 1.23 -12.69 2.89
N VAL A 116 0.45 -12.29 3.90
CA VAL A 116 -0.99 -12.63 4.05
C VAL A 116 -1.90 -11.42 3.83
N GLU A 117 -1.34 -10.22 3.57
CA GLU A 117 -2.08 -8.95 3.55
C GLU A 117 -3.16 -8.87 2.44
N ASP A 118 -2.91 -9.50 1.30
CA ASP A 118 -3.74 -9.42 0.09
C ASP A 118 -4.46 -10.74 -0.23
N SER A 119 -4.61 -11.64 0.74
CA SER A 119 -5.40 -12.85 0.51
C SER A 119 -6.89 -12.48 0.51
N ALA A 120 -7.68 -13.12 -0.37
CA ALA A 120 -9.13 -12.90 -0.48
C ALA A 120 -9.89 -13.22 0.83
N GLU A 121 -9.24 -13.91 1.76
CA GLU A 121 -9.82 -14.41 3.01
C GLU A 121 -9.36 -13.63 4.25
N ALA A 122 -8.26 -12.85 4.16
CA ALA A 122 -7.69 -12.13 5.28
C ALA A 122 -7.20 -10.73 4.84
N SER A 123 -7.93 -9.69 5.22
CA SER A 123 -7.51 -8.29 4.99
C SER A 123 -6.86 -7.73 6.24
N PHE A 124 -5.55 -7.57 6.23
CA PHE A 124 -4.78 -6.82 7.22
C PHE A 124 -4.70 -5.32 6.88
N ALA A 125 -5.55 -4.85 5.98
CA ALA A 125 -5.55 -3.45 5.55
C ALA A 125 -5.74 -2.51 6.76
N GLY A 126 -4.80 -1.57 6.92
CA GLY A 126 -4.83 -0.59 8.01
C GLY A 126 -4.25 -1.06 9.35
N LEU A 127 -3.82 -2.33 9.48
CA LEU A 127 -3.22 -2.86 10.71
C LEU A 127 -1.68 -2.77 10.73
N GLN A 128 -1.08 -2.22 9.68
CA GLN A 128 0.37 -2.23 9.48
C GLN A 128 0.94 -0.83 9.28
N ASP A 129 2.13 -0.62 9.83
CA ASP A 129 2.75 0.70 9.89
C ASP A 129 3.46 1.10 8.59
N THR A 130 3.37 2.38 8.27
CA THR A 130 4.16 3.05 7.25
C THR A 130 4.86 4.25 7.85
N TYR A 131 6.17 4.35 7.66
CA TYR A 131 7.00 5.44 8.14
C TYR A 131 7.58 6.20 6.95
N LEU A 132 7.31 7.51 6.89
CA LEU A 132 7.74 8.39 5.80
C LEU A 132 8.89 9.27 6.25
N GLY A 133 9.78 9.64 5.32
CA GLY A 133 10.88 10.57 5.57
C GLY A 133 11.99 10.00 6.44
N VAL A 134 12.19 8.69 6.44
CA VAL A 134 13.28 8.02 7.14
C VAL A 134 14.58 8.23 6.39
N SER A 135 15.67 8.66 7.07
CA SER A 135 17.00 8.80 6.46
C SER A 135 18.10 8.29 7.37
N GLY A 136 19.19 7.88 6.74
CA GLY A 136 20.35 7.28 7.42
C GLY A 136 20.16 5.81 7.74
N ALA A 137 21.17 4.99 7.47
CA ALA A 137 21.12 3.53 7.61
C ALA A 137 20.65 3.08 9.00
N ALA A 138 21.14 3.71 10.07
CA ALA A 138 20.76 3.37 11.45
C ALA A 138 19.25 3.59 11.70
N SER A 139 18.67 4.66 11.14
CA SER A 139 17.23 4.91 11.23
C SER A 139 16.45 3.85 10.44
N VAL A 140 16.89 3.51 9.22
CA VAL A 140 16.24 2.48 8.39
C VAL A 140 16.20 1.16 9.14
N LEU A 141 17.30 0.70 9.76
CA LEU A 141 17.32 -0.49 10.61
C LEU A 141 16.30 -0.43 11.73
N GLY A 142 16.20 0.72 12.40
CA GLY A 142 15.23 0.95 13.47
C GLY A 142 13.77 0.85 12.98
N TYR A 143 13.47 1.44 11.83
CA TYR A 143 12.11 1.44 11.27
C TYR A 143 11.72 0.11 10.64
N VAL A 144 12.66 -0.67 10.09
CA VAL A 144 12.43 -2.07 9.69
C VAL A 144 11.96 -2.89 10.90
N ARG A 145 12.66 -2.79 12.05
CA ARG A 145 12.22 -3.46 13.30
C ARG A 145 10.83 -3.01 13.76
N ARG A 146 10.51 -1.72 13.64
CA ARG A 146 9.17 -1.21 13.98
C ARG A 146 8.09 -1.75 13.05
N CYS A 147 8.35 -1.88 11.74
CA CYS A 147 7.45 -2.57 10.82
C CYS A 147 7.20 -4.02 11.28
N TRP A 148 8.26 -4.77 11.62
CA TRP A 148 8.11 -6.12 12.15
C TRP A 148 7.35 -6.15 13.48
N ALA A 149 7.60 -5.19 14.36
CA ALA A 149 6.89 -5.06 15.62
C ALA A 149 5.39 -4.80 15.44
N SER A 150 4.96 -4.17 14.32
CA SER A 150 3.54 -3.93 14.05
C SER A 150 2.71 -5.21 13.85
N LEU A 151 3.34 -6.34 13.52
CA LEU A 151 2.69 -7.65 13.53
C LEU A 151 2.11 -8.02 14.91
N TYR A 152 2.66 -7.42 15.97
CA TYR A 152 2.28 -7.65 17.37
C TYR A 152 1.47 -6.49 17.96
N ASN A 153 0.75 -5.75 17.09
CA ASN A 153 -0.35 -4.90 17.53
C ASN A 153 -1.48 -5.80 18.07
N ASP A 154 -2.17 -5.36 19.08
CA ASP A 154 -3.23 -6.13 19.74
C ASP A 154 -4.34 -6.57 18.79
N GLU A 155 -4.75 -5.71 17.85
CA GLU A 155 -5.70 -6.05 16.79
C GLU A 155 -5.16 -7.15 15.86
N SER A 156 -3.89 -7.07 15.46
CA SER A 156 -3.24 -8.06 14.58
C SER A 156 -3.13 -9.43 15.27
N VAL A 157 -2.74 -9.45 16.55
CA VAL A 157 -2.67 -10.68 17.35
C VAL A 157 -4.06 -11.27 17.54
N ALA A 158 -5.04 -10.45 17.96
CA ALA A 158 -6.43 -10.89 18.15
C ALA A 158 -7.03 -11.45 16.85
N TYR A 159 -6.73 -10.82 15.72
CA TYR A 159 -7.20 -11.28 14.41
C TYR A 159 -6.63 -12.66 14.03
N ARG A 160 -5.30 -12.84 14.14
CA ARG A 160 -4.66 -14.13 13.86
C ARG A 160 -5.16 -15.23 14.79
N ARG A 161 -5.28 -14.93 16.07
CA ARG A 161 -5.86 -15.86 17.07
C ARG A 161 -7.27 -16.31 16.67
N ARG A 162 -8.12 -15.39 16.22
CA ARG A 162 -9.48 -15.71 15.77
C ARG A 162 -9.49 -16.63 14.54
N LEU A 163 -8.49 -16.48 13.64
CA LEU A 163 -8.36 -17.32 12.45
C LEU A 163 -7.61 -18.63 12.72
N GLY A 164 -7.03 -18.82 13.92
CA GLY A 164 -6.22 -19.99 14.25
C GLY A 164 -4.92 -20.09 13.47
N LEU A 165 -4.36 -18.94 13.05
CA LEU A 165 -3.09 -18.89 12.33
C LEU A 165 -1.92 -19.12 13.30
N PRO A 166 -1.04 -20.09 13.04
CA PRO A 166 0.15 -20.34 13.87
C PRO A 166 1.13 -19.17 13.81
N GLU A 167 1.76 -18.84 14.94
CA GLU A 167 2.73 -17.73 14.99
C GLU A 167 4.05 -18.02 14.26
N ASP A 168 4.39 -19.28 14.02
CA ASP A 168 5.56 -19.70 13.25
C ASP A 168 5.38 -19.54 11.73
N GLU A 169 4.14 -19.47 11.26
CA GLU A 169 3.82 -19.18 9.85
C GLU A 169 3.73 -17.67 9.54
N VAL A 170 3.78 -16.82 10.57
CA VAL A 170 3.69 -15.37 10.41
C VAL A 170 5.04 -14.81 9.98
N ALA A 171 5.08 -14.17 8.83
CA ALA A 171 6.26 -13.51 8.32
C ALA A 171 5.89 -12.15 7.68
N MET A 172 6.84 -11.22 7.74
CA MET A 172 6.67 -9.89 7.16
C MET A 172 7.95 -9.45 6.45
N ALA A 173 7.84 -9.16 5.17
CA ALA A 173 8.82 -8.38 4.45
C ALA A 173 8.60 -6.88 4.69
N VAL A 174 9.60 -6.06 4.39
CA VAL A 174 9.52 -4.61 4.52
C VAL A 174 10.02 -3.95 3.23
N VAL A 175 9.20 -3.06 2.66
CA VAL A 175 9.59 -2.22 1.53
C VAL A 175 10.32 -0.99 2.07
N VAL A 176 11.52 -0.73 1.56
CA VAL A 176 12.27 0.50 1.74
C VAL A 176 12.35 1.19 0.38
N GLN A 177 11.60 2.27 0.21
CA GLN A 177 11.42 2.94 -1.08
C GLN A 177 11.78 4.42 -0.99
N ARG A 178 12.51 4.94 -1.98
CA ARG A 178 12.87 6.36 -2.04
C ARG A 178 11.62 7.23 -1.98
N MET A 179 11.63 8.23 -1.12
CA MET A 179 10.57 9.23 -1.04
C MET A 179 10.53 10.07 -2.32
N VAL A 180 9.34 10.43 -2.70
CA VAL A 180 9.09 11.45 -3.72
C VAL A 180 8.42 12.66 -3.07
N ALA A 181 8.67 13.85 -3.61
CA ALA A 181 8.01 15.09 -3.20
C ALA A 181 6.90 15.41 -4.20
N PRO A 182 5.68 14.92 -4.00
CA PRO A 182 4.62 15.09 -4.96
C PRO A 182 4.00 16.49 -4.86
N ARG A 183 3.64 17.06 -6.01
CA ARG A 183 2.75 18.22 -6.08
C ARG A 183 1.31 17.82 -5.71
N ALA A 184 0.88 16.66 -6.23
CA ALA A 184 -0.40 16.04 -5.92
C ALA A 184 -0.24 14.51 -5.81
N ALA A 185 -1.04 13.89 -4.97
CA ALA A 185 -1.07 12.46 -4.81
C ALA A 185 -2.49 11.97 -4.48
N GLY A 186 -2.72 10.67 -4.64
CA GLY A 186 -4.03 10.12 -4.36
C GLY A 186 -4.15 8.64 -4.70
N VAL A 187 -5.38 8.23 -4.94
CA VAL A 187 -5.73 6.87 -5.32
C VAL A 187 -6.51 6.88 -6.64
N MET A 188 -6.41 5.80 -7.39
CA MET A 188 -7.24 5.57 -8.56
C MET A 188 -7.67 4.12 -8.63
N PHE A 189 -8.88 3.93 -9.15
CA PHE A 189 -9.53 2.64 -9.23
C PHE A 189 -9.84 2.34 -10.68
N THR A 190 -9.46 1.18 -11.15
CA THR A 190 -9.79 0.76 -12.53
C THR A 190 -11.21 0.16 -12.64
N ARG A 191 -11.96 0.20 -11.55
CA ARG A 191 -13.37 -0.09 -11.44
C ARG A 191 -13.99 0.92 -10.47
N SER A 192 -15.17 1.46 -10.74
CA SER A 192 -15.80 2.40 -9.82
C SER A 192 -16.00 1.78 -8.43
N PRO A 193 -15.41 2.33 -7.36
CA PRO A 193 -15.58 1.80 -6.01
C PRO A 193 -17.03 1.96 -5.51
N VAL A 194 -17.78 2.92 -6.06
CA VAL A 194 -19.16 3.22 -5.66
C VAL A 194 -20.17 2.36 -6.40
N THR A 195 -20.06 2.26 -7.74
CA THR A 195 -21.06 1.61 -8.59
C THR A 195 -20.67 0.23 -9.08
N GLY A 196 -19.39 -0.13 -8.98
CA GLY A 196 -18.85 -1.36 -9.55
C GLY A 196 -18.69 -1.32 -11.08
N ASP A 197 -18.84 -0.16 -11.72
CA ASP A 197 -18.72 0.00 -13.17
C ASP A 197 -17.27 -0.23 -13.62
N ARG A 198 -17.07 -1.21 -14.50
CA ARG A 198 -15.76 -1.60 -15.07
C ARG A 198 -15.36 -0.76 -16.28
N SER A 199 -16.27 0.05 -16.82
CA SER A 199 -16.02 0.87 -18.01
C SER A 199 -15.35 2.20 -17.72
N VAL A 200 -15.07 2.49 -16.44
CA VAL A 200 -14.48 3.75 -15.98
C VAL A 200 -13.21 3.56 -15.18
N VAL A 201 -12.39 4.61 -15.14
CA VAL A 201 -11.36 4.84 -14.13
C VAL A 201 -11.88 5.93 -13.20
N ALA A 202 -11.91 5.68 -11.90
CA ALA A 202 -12.19 6.68 -10.88
C ALA A 202 -10.88 7.14 -10.26
N ILE A 203 -10.66 8.45 -10.17
CA ILE A 203 -9.44 9.06 -9.61
C ILE A 203 -9.84 9.98 -8.46
N GLU A 204 -9.15 9.86 -7.34
CA GLU A 204 -9.26 10.76 -6.20
C GLU A 204 -7.89 11.33 -5.88
N GLY A 205 -7.80 12.64 -5.59
CA GLY A 205 -6.52 13.28 -5.37
C GLY A 205 -6.58 14.53 -4.49
N THR A 206 -5.43 14.84 -3.92
CA THR A 206 -5.21 16.03 -3.10
C THR A 206 -3.84 16.65 -3.37
N TRP A 207 -3.61 17.85 -2.87
CA TRP A 207 -2.29 18.47 -2.89
C TRP A 207 -1.33 17.79 -1.92
N GLY A 208 -0.06 17.70 -2.30
CA GLY A 208 1.00 17.13 -1.48
C GLY A 208 0.91 15.61 -1.36
N LEU A 209 1.17 15.07 -0.17
CA LEU A 209 1.21 13.64 0.09
C LEU A 209 -0.19 13.02 0.15
N GLY A 210 -0.33 11.81 -0.39
CA GLY A 210 -1.56 11.01 -0.31
C GLY A 210 -1.98 10.60 1.10
N SER A 211 -1.09 10.71 2.08
CA SER A 211 -1.41 10.42 3.48
C SER A 211 -2.57 11.27 4.03
N ALA A 212 -2.77 12.50 3.52
CA ALA A 212 -3.90 13.34 3.90
C ALA A 212 -5.26 12.75 3.48
N LEU A 213 -5.29 12.01 2.36
CA LEU A 213 -6.46 11.29 1.88
C LEU A 213 -6.71 10.02 2.70
N VAL A 214 -5.66 9.24 2.94
CA VAL A 214 -5.73 7.97 3.67
C VAL A 214 -6.14 8.18 5.12
N SER A 215 -5.65 9.25 5.79
CA SER A 215 -6.04 9.60 7.17
C SER A 215 -7.44 10.20 7.28
N GLY A 216 -8.06 10.60 6.15
CA GLY A 216 -9.35 11.28 6.16
C GLY A 216 -9.29 12.77 6.55
N ASP A 217 -8.10 13.38 6.60
CA ASP A 217 -7.90 14.78 6.95
C ASP A 217 -8.39 15.75 5.86
N VAL A 218 -8.59 15.23 4.64
CA VAL A 218 -9.02 16.00 3.48
C VAL A 218 -10.11 15.29 2.70
N THR A 219 -11.09 16.06 2.21
CA THR A 219 -12.01 15.58 1.18
C THR A 219 -11.35 15.77 -0.18
N PRO A 220 -11.05 14.69 -0.93
CA PRO A 220 -10.32 14.79 -2.18
C PRO A 220 -11.13 15.41 -3.32
N ASP A 221 -10.44 15.91 -4.33
CA ASP A 221 -11.02 16.07 -5.66
C ASP A 221 -11.29 14.70 -6.26
N SER A 222 -12.30 14.58 -7.10
CA SER A 222 -12.62 13.30 -7.75
C SER A 222 -12.98 13.48 -9.23
N TRP A 223 -12.54 12.51 -10.04
CA TRP A 223 -12.80 12.45 -11.47
C TRP A 223 -13.21 11.04 -11.89
N VAL A 224 -14.05 10.98 -12.90
CA VAL A 224 -14.46 9.73 -13.55
C VAL A 224 -14.12 9.84 -15.03
N ILE A 225 -13.38 8.88 -15.56
CA ILE A 225 -12.91 8.84 -16.95
C ILE A 225 -13.45 7.59 -17.62
N SER A 226 -14.08 7.75 -18.77
CA SER A 226 -14.50 6.63 -19.60
C SER A 226 -13.28 5.89 -20.16
N LYS A 227 -13.15 4.60 -19.94
CA LYS A 227 -12.10 3.77 -20.55
C LYS A 227 -12.27 3.63 -22.06
N ILE A 228 -13.51 3.81 -22.57
CA ILE A 228 -13.86 3.63 -23.97
C ILE A 228 -13.51 4.88 -24.78
N THR A 229 -13.95 6.07 -24.32
CA THR A 229 -13.76 7.32 -25.04
C THR A 229 -12.54 8.12 -24.58
N GLY A 230 -12.02 7.87 -23.37
CA GLY A 230 -10.97 8.67 -22.73
C GLY A 230 -11.46 10.03 -22.21
N GLU A 231 -12.76 10.28 -22.26
CA GLU A 231 -13.36 11.53 -21.80
C GLU A 231 -13.53 11.56 -20.28
N ILE A 232 -13.35 12.74 -19.68
CA ILE A 232 -13.66 12.99 -18.28
C ILE A 232 -15.18 13.19 -18.18
N THR A 233 -15.89 12.17 -17.70
CA THR A 233 -17.35 12.13 -17.62
C THR A 233 -17.90 12.67 -16.30
N GLY A 234 -17.04 12.75 -15.27
CA GLY A 234 -17.39 13.30 -13.96
C GLY A 234 -16.24 14.09 -13.36
N ARG A 235 -16.57 15.18 -12.67
CA ARG A 235 -15.60 16.02 -11.96
C ARG A 235 -16.24 16.62 -10.72
N ARG A 236 -15.57 16.51 -9.60
CA ARG A 236 -15.91 17.22 -8.36
C ARG A 236 -14.64 17.77 -7.74
N VAL A 237 -14.58 19.09 -7.56
CA VAL A 237 -13.55 19.77 -6.81
C VAL A 237 -14.06 20.02 -5.39
N SER A 238 -13.28 19.61 -4.40
CA SER A 238 -13.64 19.72 -2.99
C SER A 238 -12.75 20.76 -2.31
N PRO A 239 -13.21 21.43 -1.24
CA PRO A 239 -12.35 22.32 -0.47
C PRO A 239 -11.32 21.51 0.32
N LYS A 240 -10.08 21.49 -0.16
CA LYS A 240 -8.93 20.82 0.46
C LYS A 240 -8.30 21.72 1.51
N VAL A 241 -8.83 21.71 2.74
CA VAL A 241 -8.43 22.65 3.83
C VAL A 241 -7.05 22.32 4.41
N LYS A 242 -6.64 21.06 4.40
CA LYS A 242 -5.36 20.61 4.91
C LYS A 242 -4.49 20.04 3.80
N ILE A 243 -3.20 20.12 3.98
CA ILE A 243 -2.19 19.53 3.11
C ILE A 243 -1.13 18.84 3.96
N HIS A 244 -0.79 17.60 3.61
CA HIS A 244 0.40 16.94 4.15
C HIS A 244 1.58 17.25 3.23
N ARG A 245 2.60 17.89 3.78
CA ARG A 245 3.81 18.28 3.04
C ARG A 245 4.97 17.40 3.47
N TYR A 246 5.72 16.96 2.50
CA TYR A 246 7.02 16.38 2.71
C TYR A 246 8.09 17.48 2.57
N LEU A 247 8.96 17.60 3.57
CA LEU A 247 10.04 18.59 3.66
C LEU A 247 11.38 17.86 3.48
N PRO A 248 11.84 17.68 2.23
CA PRO A 248 13.12 17.04 1.97
C PRO A 248 14.27 17.92 2.49
N ASN A 249 15.37 17.27 2.89
CA ASN A 249 16.63 17.92 3.25
C ASN A 249 16.58 18.87 4.48
N GLU A 250 15.52 18.86 5.26
CA GLU A 250 15.51 19.60 6.53
C GLU A 250 16.19 18.78 7.63
N SER A 251 17.03 19.46 8.43
CA SER A 251 17.56 18.87 9.65
C SER A 251 16.45 18.78 10.70
N VAL A 252 15.93 17.60 10.90
CA VAL A 252 14.80 17.36 11.80
C VAL A 252 15.17 16.36 12.91
N ALA A 253 14.54 16.52 14.07
CA ALA A 253 14.81 15.67 15.24
C ALA A 253 14.33 14.23 15.05
N SER A 254 13.39 13.98 14.12
CA SER A 254 12.89 12.63 13.81
C SER A 254 12.32 12.58 12.39
N PRO A 255 12.28 11.42 11.73
CA PRO A 255 11.64 11.24 10.42
C PRO A 255 10.20 11.76 10.36
N ALA A 256 9.42 11.55 11.41
CA ALA A 256 8.02 12.03 11.48
C ALA A 256 7.91 13.54 11.31
N ALA A 257 8.93 14.32 11.70
CA ALA A 257 8.94 15.77 11.54
C ALA A 257 9.15 16.23 10.09
N ARG A 258 9.55 15.34 9.18
CA ARG A 258 9.65 15.63 7.73
C ARG A 258 8.31 15.62 7.02
N VAL A 259 7.28 15.07 7.63
CA VAL A 259 5.92 15.15 7.14
C VAL A 259 5.13 16.06 8.06
N THR A 260 4.68 17.19 7.53
CA THR A 260 3.95 18.19 8.30
C THR A 260 2.53 18.36 7.78
N VAL A 261 1.59 18.53 8.70
CA VAL A 261 0.21 18.92 8.38
C VAL A 261 0.11 20.44 8.46
N ALA A 262 -0.30 21.05 7.37
CA ALA A 262 -0.46 22.50 7.27
C ALA A 262 -1.83 22.86 6.69
N ASP A 263 -2.21 24.12 6.82
CA ASP A 263 -3.35 24.66 6.09
C ASP A 263 -2.99 24.80 4.61
N THR A 264 -3.87 24.36 3.74
CA THR A 264 -3.72 24.56 2.30
C THR A 264 -3.79 26.06 1.98
N PRO A 265 -2.87 26.60 1.17
CA PRO A 265 -2.96 27.97 0.68
C PRO A 265 -4.33 28.29 0.12
N ALA A 266 -4.84 29.49 0.39
CA ALA A 266 -6.24 29.84 0.09
C ALA A 266 -6.60 29.70 -1.39
N ASP A 267 -5.64 30.02 -2.27
CA ASP A 267 -5.74 29.91 -3.74
C ASP A 267 -5.79 28.47 -4.24
N LEU A 268 -5.28 27.51 -3.47
CA LEU A 268 -5.27 26.09 -3.82
C LEU A 268 -6.45 25.30 -3.25
N ARG A 269 -7.16 25.83 -2.24
CA ARG A 269 -8.21 25.07 -1.52
C ARG A 269 -9.31 24.56 -2.44
N GLU A 270 -9.78 25.41 -3.35
CA GLU A 270 -10.87 25.10 -4.30
C GLU A 270 -10.37 24.95 -5.74
N THR A 271 -9.05 24.97 -5.94
CA THR A 271 -8.41 24.73 -7.24
C THR A 271 -8.22 23.24 -7.44
N PRO A 272 -8.56 22.67 -8.62
CA PRO A 272 -8.29 21.27 -8.92
C PRO A 272 -6.81 20.93 -8.74
N CYS A 273 -6.49 19.85 -8.02
CA CYS A 273 -5.10 19.45 -7.82
C CYS A 273 -4.47 18.77 -9.04
N LEU A 274 -5.25 18.45 -10.07
CA LEU A 274 -4.79 17.89 -11.34
C LEU A 274 -5.33 18.70 -12.52
N THR A 275 -4.53 18.80 -13.56
CA THR A 275 -4.96 19.27 -14.89
C THR A 275 -5.64 18.14 -15.67
N ASP A 276 -6.37 18.49 -16.73
CA ASP A 276 -7.04 17.49 -17.59
C ASP A 276 -6.04 16.54 -18.26
N ASP A 277 -4.85 17.00 -18.60
CA ASP A 277 -3.82 16.17 -19.22
C ASP A 277 -3.20 15.19 -18.21
N GLU A 278 -3.02 15.61 -16.96
CA GLU A 278 -2.59 14.71 -15.86
C GLU A 278 -3.65 13.65 -15.54
N ILE A 279 -4.93 14.03 -15.55
CA ILE A 279 -6.04 13.08 -15.36
C ILE A 279 -6.04 12.02 -16.47
N ARG A 280 -5.82 12.44 -17.74
CA ARG A 280 -5.73 11.50 -18.88
C ARG A 280 -4.48 10.62 -18.79
N ALA A 281 -3.34 11.17 -18.35
CA ALA A 281 -2.11 10.40 -18.14
C ALA A 281 -2.31 9.34 -17.06
N LEU A 282 -2.88 9.69 -15.90
CA LEU A 282 -3.25 8.74 -14.84
C LEU A 282 -4.19 7.65 -15.35
N ALA A 283 -5.25 8.02 -16.09
CA ALA A 283 -6.18 7.04 -16.65
C ALA A 283 -5.51 6.11 -17.68
N ALA A 284 -4.52 6.58 -18.43
CA ALA A 284 -3.75 5.75 -19.35
C ALA A 284 -2.87 4.75 -18.59
N VAL A 285 -2.18 5.20 -17.54
CA VAL A 285 -1.40 4.32 -16.66
C VAL A 285 -2.30 3.30 -15.97
N ALA A 286 -3.46 3.70 -15.43
CA ALA A 286 -4.41 2.79 -14.81
C ALA A 286 -4.86 1.66 -15.74
N ARG A 287 -5.17 1.99 -17.01
CA ARG A 287 -5.53 0.98 -18.02
C ARG A 287 -4.37 0.04 -18.35
N LYS A 288 -3.14 0.57 -18.41
CA LYS A 288 -1.92 -0.25 -18.62
C LYS A 288 -1.75 -1.26 -17.48
N VAL A 289 -1.93 -0.81 -16.24
CA VAL A 289 -1.84 -1.66 -15.04
C VAL A 289 -2.94 -2.72 -15.03
N GLU A 290 -4.21 -2.33 -15.26
CA GLU A 290 -5.32 -3.29 -15.34
C GLU A 290 -5.13 -4.33 -16.44
N ALA A 291 -4.66 -3.91 -17.62
CA ALA A 291 -4.37 -4.83 -18.73
C ALA A 291 -3.24 -5.81 -18.40
N HIS A 292 -2.23 -5.35 -17.65
CA HIS A 292 -1.12 -6.18 -17.20
C HIS A 292 -1.58 -7.27 -16.23
N TYR A 293 -2.38 -6.92 -15.22
CA TYR A 293 -2.90 -7.87 -14.23
C TYR A 293 -4.13 -8.67 -14.71
N GLY A 294 -4.79 -8.23 -15.77
CA GLY A 294 -6.04 -8.85 -16.25
C GLY A 294 -7.24 -8.72 -15.29
N ALA A 295 -7.12 -7.90 -14.25
CA ALA A 295 -8.11 -7.72 -13.20
C ALA A 295 -8.14 -6.26 -12.71
N PRO A 296 -9.30 -5.77 -12.21
CA PRO A 296 -9.40 -4.44 -11.64
C PRO A 296 -8.40 -4.21 -10.50
N GLN A 297 -7.88 -2.98 -10.42
CA GLN A 297 -6.83 -2.59 -9.49
C GLN A 297 -7.20 -1.32 -8.73
N ASP A 298 -6.75 -1.28 -7.47
CA ASP A 298 -6.64 -0.09 -6.62
C ASP A 298 -5.19 0.37 -6.66
N ILE A 299 -4.96 1.64 -7.00
CA ILE A 299 -3.61 2.13 -7.28
C ILE A 299 -3.36 3.42 -6.51
N GLU A 300 -2.26 3.48 -5.75
CA GLU A 300 -1.74 4.71 -5.18
C GLU A 300 -0.78 5.38 -6.18
N TRP A 301 -0.95 6.67 -6.39
CA TRP A 301 -0.19 7.45 -7.35
C TRP A 301 0.31 8.76 -6.77
N ALA A 302 1.35 9.29 -7.41
CA ALA A 302 1.85 10.64 -7.18
C ALA A 302 2.16 11.32 -8.52
N VAL A 303 1.93 12.63 -8.60
CA VAL A 303 2.34 13.50 -9.70
C VAL A 303 3.42 14.43 -9.16
N LEU A 304 4.60 14.36 -9.77
CA LEU A 304 5.75 15.17 -9.38
C LEU A 304 5.64 16.58 -9.97
N ASP A 305 6.31 17.55 -9.33
CA ASP A 305 6.52 18.86 -9.93
C ASP A 305 7.51 18.75 -11.11
N GLY A 306 7.34 19.60 -12.10
CA GLY A 306 8.27 19.69 -13.22
C GLY A 306 7.61 20.17 -14.51
N GLU A 307 8.45 20.40 -15.50
CA GLU A 307 8.05 20.84 -16.85
C GLU A 307 7.94 19.67 -17.85
N GLN A 308 8.26 18.44 -17.41
CA GLN A 308 8.17 17.23 -18.23
C GLN A 308 6.72 16.97 -18.64
N ALA A 309 6.52 16.11 -19.62
CA ALA A 309 5.19 15.68 -20.05
C ALA A 309 4.41 15.06 -18.85
N PRO A 310 3.08 15.19 -18.81
CA PRO A 310 2.26 14.70 -17.69
C PRO A 310 2.50 13.24 -17.35
N ASP A 311 2.67 12.39 -18.35
CA ASP A 311 2.92 10.95 -18.20
C ASP A 311 4.30 10.64 -17.60
N GLU A 312 5.30 11.49 -17.82
CA GLU A 312 6.65 11.35 -17.24
C GLU A 312 6.70 11.74 -15.76
N ARG A 313 5.71 12.52 -15.28
CA ARG A 313 5.60 12.97 -13.89
C ARG A 313 4.75 12.06 -13.02
N VAL A 314 4.04 11.11 -13.60
CA VAL A 314 3.24 10.12 -12.86
C VAL A 314 4.14 9.00 -12.37
N VAL A 315 4.12 8.74 -11.06
CA VAL A 315 4.75 7.58 -10.44
C VAL A 315 3.73 6.80 -9.63
N LEU A 316 3.84 5.47 -9.64
CA LEU A 316 2.99 4.60 -8.84
C LEU A 316 3.69 4.23 -7.53
N LEU A 317 2.95 4.28 -6.44
CA LEU A 317 3.44 4.00 -5.09
C LEU A 317 2.97 2.64 -4.56
N GLN A 318 1.86 2.12 -5.09
CA GLN A 318 1.30 0.81 -4.77
C GLN A 318 0.24 0.44 -5.81
N SER A 319 0.07 -0.86 -6.07
CA SER A 319 -1.10 -1.42 -6.75
C SER A 319 -1.52 -2.70 -6.05
N ARG A 320 -2.83 -2.92 -5.94
CA ARG A 320 -3.41 -4.15 -5.40
C ARG A 320 -4.69 -4.51 -6.15
N PRO A 321 -5.06 -5.81 -6.20
CA PRO A 321 -6.34 -6.23 -6.76
C PRO A 321 -7.52 -5.58 -6.02
N GLU A 322 -8.54 -5.15 -6.78
CA GLU A 322 -9.79 -4.68 -6.21
C GLU A 322 -10.57 -5.87 -5.62
N THR A 323 -10.91 -5.82 -4.33
CA THR A 323 -11.53 -6.93 -3.62
C THR A 323 -13.01 -6.72 -3.27
N VAL A 324 -13.46 -5.46 -3.18
CA VAL A 324 -14.82 -5.11 -2.72
C VAL A 324 -15.90 -5.64 -3.66
N TRP A 325 -15.71 -5.45 -4.96
CA TRP A 325 -16.62 -5.92 -5.98
C TRP A 325 -16.28 -7.32 -6.50
N ALA A 326 -15.01 -7.73 -6.44
CA ALA A 326 -14.60 -9.07 -6.82
C ALA A 326 -15.34 -10.14 -6.00
N SER A 327 -15.55 -9.92 -4.71
CA SER A 327 -16.34 -10.79 -3.84
C SER A 327 -17.85 -10.83 -4.19
N ARG A 328 -18.38 -9.79 -4.83
CA ARG A 328 -19.80 -9.69 -5.25
C ARG A 328 -20.03 -10.31 -6.62
N ASP A 329 -19.04 -10.31 -7.51
CA ASP A 329 -19.12 -10.90 -8.85
C ASP A 329 -19.18 -12.44 -8.84
N THR A 330 -18.88 -13.09 -7.70
CA THR A 330 -19.01 -14.54 -7.52
C THR A 330 -20.46 -15.02 -7.38
N SER A 331 -21.42 -14.13 -7.23
CA SER A 331 -22.83 -14.50 -7.42
C SER A 331 -23.06 -14.74 -8.91
N PRO A 332 -23.46 -15.95 -9.36
CA PRO A 332 -23.67 -16.21 -10.78
C PRO A 332 -24.75 -15.24 -11.28
N ALA A 333 -24.36 -14.29 -12.12
CA ALA A 333 -25.28 -13.64 -13.03
C ALA A 333 -26.00 -14.80 -13.74
N GLY A 334 -27.32 -14.92 -13.53
CA GLY A 334 -28.09 -16.10 -13.91
C GLY A 334 -27.61 -16.66 -15.24
N ALA A 335 -27.35 -17.97 -15.29
CA ALA A 335 -26.75 -18.63 -16.44
C ALA A 335 -27.38 -18.11 -17.73
N PRO A 336 -26.60 -17.79 -18.77
CA PRO A 336 -27.17 -17.29 -20.03
C PRO A 336 -28.24 -18.25 -20.48
N LYS A 337 -29.47 -17.76 -20.61
CA LYS A 337 -30.57 -18.63 -21.06
C LYS A 337 -30.29 -19.06 -22.48
N PRO A 338 -30.42 -20.35 -22.79
CA PRO A 338 -29.97 -20.91 -24.08
C PRO A 338 -30.73 -20.38 -25.29
N ARG A 339 -31.79 -19.63 -25.10
CA ARG A 339 -32.57 -19.04 -26.19
C ARG A 339 -32.89 -17.55 -25.92
N PRO A 340 -32.76 -16.64 -26.92
CA PRO A 340 -33.11 -15.24 -26.75
C PRO A 340 -34.58 -15.02 -26.28
N ALA A 341 -35.49 -15.89 -26.67
CA ALA A 341 -36.89 -15.88 -26.25
C ALA A 341 -37.07 -16.12 -24.75
N ASP A 342 -36.22 -16.98 -24.13
CA ASP A 342 -36.31 -17.28 -22.70
C ASP A 342 -35.84 -16.10 -21.87
N HIS A 343 -34.94 -15.27 -22.42
CA HIS A 343 -34.51 -14.04 -21.79
C HIS A 343 -35.64 -12.98 -21.77
N VAL A 344 -36.33 -12.80 -22.91
CA VAL A 344 -37.47 -11.90 -23.03
C VAL A 344 -38.61 -12.33 -22.10
N LEU A 345 -38.96 -13.61 -22.05
CA LEU A 345 -40.01 -14.15 -21.19
C LEU A 345 -39.68 -13.98 -19.67
N SER A 346 -38.41 -13.94 -19.31
CA SER A 346 -38.01 -13.71 -17.91
C SER A 346 -38.17 -12.25 -17.45
N LEU A 347 -38.31 -11.31 -18.40
CA LEU A 347 -38.51 -9.89 -18.10
C LEU A 347 -40.00 -9.57 -17.88
N PHE A 348 -40.94 -10.46 -18.31
CA PHE A 348 -42.37 -10.25 -18.25
C PHE A 348 -43.13 -11.06 -17.19
N GLY A 349 -42.43 -11.62 -16.23
CA GLY A 349 -43.05 -12.17 -15.02
C GLY A 349 -43.19 -13.69 -15.01
N LYS A 350 -43.20 -14.24 -13.77
CA LYS A 350 -43.49 -15.64 -13.49
C LYS A 350 -44.84 -16.05 -14.07
N PRO A 351 -44.96 -17.24 -14.68
CA PRO A 351 -46.29 -17.82 -14.87
C PRO A 351 -46.93 -18.06 -13.49
N LEU A 352 -48.21 -17.80 -13.41
CA LEU A 352 -49.11 -18.05 -12.28
C LEU A 352 -49.07 -19.54 -11.87
#